data_fec39d5fb141e47641961b70116a8de3
#
_entry.id   fec39d5fb141e47641961b70116a8de3
#
_cell.length_a   1.000
_cell.length_b   1.000
_cell.length_c   1.000
_cell.angle_alpha   90.00
_cell.angle_beta   90.00
_cell.angle_gamma   90.00
#
_symmetry.space_group_name_H-M   'P 1'
#
loop_
_entity.id
_entity.type
_entity.pdbx_description
1 polymer ?
#
loop_
_entity_poly.entity_id
_entity_poly.type
_entity_poly.pdbx_seq_one_letter_code
_entity_poly.pdbx_strand_id
1 'polypeptide(L)'
;MTFAPGLLLHDRYAVVEQIGVGGMSEVWLAIDQVLDRPVAVKALIATLDDDSDLFAATWREARATAKLTHPHVTQVYDYGEQPLDDGEVIPYLVMELVDGRNLADRLTSGPLPWPEAVRMASQVAAGLAAAHRMGVVHRDVKPGNVMLTETGAKVLDFGIAAFRGSRPEGDGGWLVGTPAYAAPERLDSGPPDPAADVYALGALLYEALTGRPPLAVVTWDEAEDAHRRAPSITPPAVPGLPSAVVALVLACLSRDPGRRPRAQDVSEALDSAAPAPALAPSPPPATSVRPSRSPARPATCAPPPAPGTPAASPEHRPTPRPARRPSAPRPRSAALCRPGVAHRPPGSPNAAAASAPPS
;
A
#
# COMPACT_ATOMS: atom_id res chain seq x y z
N MET A 1 13.29 16.31 -1.70
CA MET A 1 12.02 16.18 -0.96
C MET A 1 10.93 16.71 -1.86
N THR A 2 9.95 15.89 -2.18
CA THR A 2 8.86 16.21 -3.10
C THR A 2 7.80 17.10 -2.45
N PHE A 3 7.45 16.83 -1.21
CA PHE A 3 6.53 17.63 -0.42
C PHE A 3 7.26 18.28 0.76
N ALA A 4 6.57 19.21 1.44
CA ALA A 4 7.08 19.86 2.65
C ALA A 4 5.99 19.85 3.74
N PRO A 5 6.37 19.80 5.02
CA PRO A 5 5.43 20.00 6.11
C PRO A 5 4.62 21.30 5.96
N GLY A 6 3.32 21.22 6.15
CA GLY A 6 2.38 22.32 5.98
C GLY A 6 1.81 22.48 4.56
N LEU A 7 2.30 21.72 3.56
CA LEU A 7 1.68 21.69 2.23
C LEU A 7 0.26 21.12 2.35
N LEU A 8 -0.68 21.78 1.67
CA LEU A 8 -2.08 21.35 1.62
C LEU A 8 -2.38 20.78 0.23
N LEU A 9 -2.58 19.48 0.15
CA LEU A 9 -2.89 18.78 -1.08
C LEU A 9 -4.41 18.80 -1.31
N HIS A 10 -4.87 19.25 -2.49
CA HIS A 10 -6.28 19.38 -2.88
C HIS A 10 -7.15 20.09 -1.81
N ASP A 11 -6.62 21.11 -1.13
CA ASP A 11 -7.32 21.84 -0.05
C ASP A 11 -7.90 20.91 1.04
N ARG A 12 -7.33 19.70 1.20
CA ARG A 12 -7.87 18.68 2.10
C ARG A 12 -6.81 17.95 2.95
N TYR A 13 -5.71 17.53 2.36
CA TYR A 13 -4.72 16.73 3.07
C TYR A 13 -3.53 17.58 3.50
N ALA A 14 -3.47 17.93 4.78
CA ALA A 14 -2.36 18.69 5.34
C ALA A 14 -1.16 17.77 5.61
N VAL A 15 -0.08 17.95 4.88
CA VAL A 15 1.17 17.19 5.05
C VAL A 15 1.83 17.56 6.38
N VAL A 16 2.21 16.55 7.17
CA VAL A 16 2.79 16.74 8.52
C VAL A 16 4.28 16.44 8.51
N GLU A 17 4.67 15.19 8.22
CA GLU A 17 6.06 14.75 8.22
C GLU A 17 6.28 13.57 7.27
N GLN A 18 7.51 13.36 6.87
CA GLN A 18 7.91 12.22 6.05
C GLN A 18 8.09 10.99 6.93
N ILE A 19 7.34 9.92 6.65
CA ILE A 19 7.36 8.66 7.42
C ILE A 19 8.05 7.51 6.68
N GLY A 20 8.39 7.69 5.41
CA GLY A 20 9.10 6.68 4.63
C GLY A 20 9.71 7.24 3.36
N VAL A 21 10.85 6.63 2.96
CA VAL A 21 11.54 6.93 1.69
C VAL A 21 11.79 5.62 0.98
N GLY A 22 11.34 5.53 -0.26
CA GLY A 22 11.65 4.43 -1.18
C GLY A 22 12.46 4.93 -2.37
N GLY A 23 12.97 4.02 -3.18
CA GLY A 23 13.83 4.39 -4.32
C GLY A 23 13.16 5.33 -5.35
N MET A 24 11.82 5.35 -5.42
CA MET A 24 11.04 6.15 -6.39
C MET A 24 9.75 6.71 -5.77
N SER A 25 9.66 6.76 -4.46
CA SER A 25 8.47 7.28 -3.77
C SER A 25 8.81 7.75 -2.37
N GLU A 26 8.11 8.76 -1.93
CA GLU A 26 8.13 9.23 -0.55
C GLU A 26 6.75 8.99 0.07
N VAL A 27 6.73 8.58 1.33
CA VAL A 27 5.50 8.40 2.09
C VAL A 27 5.45 9.43 3.20
N TRP A 28 4.35 10.16 3.26
CA TRP A 28 4.13 11.25 4.19
C TRP A 28 2.93 10.98 5.10
N LEU A 29 3.07 11.31 6.35
CA LEU A 29 1.92 11.46 7.25
C LEU A 29 1.18 12.74 6.85
N ALA A 30 -0.13 12.67 6.70
CA ALA A 30 -0.98 13.82 6.48
C ALA A 30 -2.28 13.71 7.31
N ILE A 31 -2.95 14.83 7.51
CA ILE A 31 -4.26 14.88 8.14
C ILE A 31 -5.32 15.19 7.08
N ASP A 32 -6.30 14.34 6.92
CA ASP A 32 -7.52 14.59 6.17
C ASP A 32 -8.38 15.59 6.97
N GLN A 33 -8.31 16.87 6.61
CA GLN A 33 -9.00 17.95 7.34
C GLN A 33 -10.52 17.89 7.24
N VAL A 34 -11.07 17.13 6.28
CA VAL A 34 -12.52 16.96 6.11
C VAL A 34 -13.05 15.87 7.05
N LEU A 35 -12.31 14.78 7.21
CA LEU A 35 -12.70 13.63 8.03
C LEU A 35 -12.00 13.59 9.39
N ASP A 36 -11.11 14.55 9.68
CA ASP A 36 -10.33 14.69 10.92
C ASP A 36 -9.63 13.37 11.31
N ARG A 37 -8.86 12.81 10.35
CA ARG A 37 -8.15 11.54 10.56
C ARG A 37 -6.74 11.56 9.93
N PRO A 38 -5.78 10.83 10.53
CA PRO A 38 -4.47 10.64 9.91
C PRO A 38 -4.58 9.71 8.69
N VAL A 39 -3.79 10.01 7.68
CA VAL A 39 -3.66 9.24 6.44
C VAL A 39 -2.20 9.16 6.02
N ALA A 40 -1.84 8.15 5.23
CA ALA A 40 -0.57 8.10 4.54
C ALA A 40 -0.74 8.65 3.12
N VAL A 41 0.17 9.54 2.72
CA VAL A 41 0.22 10.08 1.35
C VAL A 41 1.50 9.60 0.70
N LYS A 42 1.39 8.84 -0.37
CA LYS A 42 2.51 8.34 -1.14
C LYS A 42 2.69 9.15 -2.41
N ALA A 43 3.74 9.97 -2.45
CA ALA A 43 4.18 10.71 -3.63
C ALA A 43 4.93 9.77 -4.59
N LEU A 44 4.61 9.82 -5.87
CA LEU A 44 5.19 8.98 -6.91
C LEU A 44 6.19 9.82 -7.71
N ILE A 45 7.48 9.69 -7.38
CA ILE A 45 8.56 10.57 -7.89
C ILE A 45 9.15 10.04 -9.21
N ALA A 46 8.63 8.96 -9.77
CA ALA A 46 9.15 8.45 -11.02
C ALA A 46 9.02 9.53 -12.11
N THR A 47 10.14 9.94 -12.67
CA THR A 47 10.19 10.66 -13.94
C THR A 47 9.49 9.77 -14.98
N LEU A 48 8.22 10.05 -15.19
CA LEU A 48 7.49 9.49 -16.31
C LEU A 48 8.04 10.23 -17.52
N ASP A 49 9.04 9.65 -18.17
CA ASP A 49 9.31 10.01 -19.54
C ASP A 49 7.98 10.01 -20.29
N ASP A 50 7.80 10.90 -21.25
CA ASP A 50 6.55 11.24 -21.97
C ASP A 50 5.75 10.05 -22.58
N ASP A 51 5.86 8.84 -22.05
CA ASP A 51 5.14 7.66 -22.49
C ASP A 51 3.72 7.64 -21.90
N SER A 52 2.80 8.28 -22.63
CA SER A 52 1.37 8.37 -22.31
C SER A 52 0.70 7.01 -22.11
N ASP A 53 1.20 5.96 -22.75
CA ASP A 53 0.63 4.61 -22.66
C ASP A 53 1.00 3.91 -21.35
N LEU A 54 2.22 4.12 -20.86
CA LEU A 54 2.67 3.65 -19.56
C LEU A 54 1.89 4.34 -18.42
N PHE A 55 1.67 5.64 -18.54
CA PHE A 55 0.84 6.40 -17.60
C PHE A 55 -0.59 5.87 -17.54
N ALA A 56 -1.22 5.63 -18.70
CA ALA A 56 -2.58 5.10 -18.78
C ALA A 56 -2.69 3.66 -18.22
N ALA A 57 -1.67 2.83 -18.40
CA ALA A 57 -1.61 1.47 -17.82
C ALA A 57 -1.53 1.54 -16.30
N THR A 58 -0.67 2.39 -15.79
CA THR A 58 -0.47 2.67 -14.36
C THR A 58 -1.75 3.16 -13.69
N TRP A 59 -2.47 4.07 -14.34
CA TRP A 59 -3.78 4.56 -13.89
C TRP A 59 -4.84 3.46 -13.79
N ARG A 60 -4.87 2.56 -14.75
CA ARG A 60 -5.81 1.43 -14.72
C ARG A 60 -5.52 0.52 -13.54
N GLU A 61 -4.25 0.28 -13.22
CA GLU A 61 -3.86 -0.55 -12.08
C GLU A 61 -4.15 0.13 -10.73
N ALA A 62 -3.85 1.42 -10.58
CA ALA A 62 -4.20 2.19 -9.39
C ALA A 62 -5.72 2.18 -9.12
N ARG A 63 -6.53 2.31 -10.17
CA ARG A 63 -8.00 2.21 -10.06
C ARG A 63 -8.48 0.81 -9.69
N ALA A 64 -7.82 -0.24 -10.15
CA ALA A 64 -8.14 -1.61 -9.76
C ALA A 64 -7.79 -1.83 -8.29
N THR A 65 -6.62 -1.37 -7.86
CA THR A 65 -6.18 -1.42 -6.45
C THR A 65 -7.10 -0.63 -5.52
N ALA A 66 -7.58 0.54 -5.94
CA ALA A 66 -8.51 1.35 -5.12
C ALA A 66 -9.86 0.66 -4.85
N LYS A 67 -10.25 -0.31 -5.71
CA LYS A 67 -11.46 -1.14 -5.50
C LYS A 67 -11.21 -2.35 -4.59
N LEU A 68 -9.94 -2.66 -4.30
CA LEU A 68 -9.58 -3.79 -3.47
C LEU A 68 -9.82 -3.44 -2.00
N THR A 69 -10.79 -4.09 -1.39
CA THR A 69 -11.08 -3.97 0.04
C THR A 69 -10.91 -5.33 0.70
N HIS A 70 -9.93 -5.43 1.58
CA HIS A 70 -9.63 -6.67 2.31
C HIS A 70 -8.96 -6.33 3.65
N PRO A 71 -9.24 -7.05 4.76
CA PRO A 71 -8.67 -6.74 6.07
C PRO A 71 -7.13 -6.78 6.09
N HIS A 72 -6.52 -7.60 5.24
CA HIS A 72 -5.07 -7.78 5.13
C HIS A 72 -4.43 -7.00 3.98
N VAL A 73 -5.10 -5.96 3.47
CA VAL A 73 -4.59 -5.06 2.43
C VAL A 73 -4.80 -3.63 2.87
N THR A 74 -3.81 -2.78 2.65
CA THR A 74 -3.92 -1.34 2.90
C THR A 74 -4.93 -0.72 1.94
N GLN A 75 -5.92 -0.03 2.49
CA GLN A 75 -6.97 0.60 1.70
C GLN A 75 -6.46 1.89 1.05
N VAL A 76 -6.69 2.05 -0.25
CA VAL A 76 -6.52 3.33 -0.96
C VAL A 76 -7.81 4.14 -0.79
N TYR A 77 -7.67 5.41 -0.39
CA TYR A 77 -8.79 6.31 -0.15
C TYR A 77 -9.00 7.31 -1.28
N ASP A 78 -7.91 7.84 -1.85
CA ASP A 78 -7.98 8.91 -2.84
C ASP A 78 -6.71 8.92 -3.72
N TYR A 79 -6.79 9.66 -4.82
CA TYR A 79 -5.68 9.97 -5.70
C TYR A 79 -5.70 11.45 -6.01
N GLY A 80 -4.53 12.04 -6.17
CA GLY A 80 -4.39 13.43 -6.60
C GLY A 80 -3.10 13.69 -7.35
N GLU A 81 -3.02 14.89 -7.88
CA GLU A 81 -1.86 15.44 -8.58
C GLU A 81 -1.50 16.78 -7.96
N GLN A 82 -0.25 16.99 -7.60
CA GLN A 82 0.25 18.21 -7.01
C GLN A 82 1.19 18.89 -7.98
N PRO A 83 0.84 20.07 -8.53
CA PRO A 83 1.78 20.92 -9.25
C PRO A 83 2.85 21.46 -8.29
N LEU A 84 4.12 21.41 -8.73
CA LEU A 84 5.25 22.01 -8.04
C LEU A 84 5.60 23.38 -8.66
N ASP A 85 6.41 24.18 -7.96
CA ASP A 85 6.79 25.54 -8.36
C ASP A 85 7.62 25.56 -9.68
N ASP A 86 8.29 24.48 -10.01
CA ASP A 86 9.06 24.30 -11.26
C ASP A 86 8.21 23.85 -12.46
N GLY A 87 6.91 23.62 -12.26
CA GLY A 87 5.95 23.18 -13.27
C GLY A 87 5.84 21.66 -13.40
N GLU A 88 6.60 20.89 -12.62
CA GLU A 88 6.43 19.45 -12.52
C GLU A 88 5.13 19.12 -11.79
N VAL A 89 4.47 18.02 -12.18
CA VAL A 89 3.24 17.53 -11.50
C VAL A 89 3.53 16.20 -10.87
N ILE A 90 3.38 16.13 -9.55
CA ILE A 90 3.62 14.91 -8.78
C ILE A 90 2.29 14.21 -8.48
N PRO A 91 2.07 13.02 -9.05
CA PRO A 91 0.94 12.18 -8.69
C PRO A 91 1.14 11.59 -7.29
N TYR A 92 0.04 11.47 -6.53
CA TYR A 92 0.08 10.89 -5.20
C TYR A 92 -1.16 10.03 -4.90
N LEU A 93 -0.98 9.05 -4.02
CA LEU A 93 -2.06 8.23 -3.47
C LEU A 93 -2.27 8.58 -2.00
N VAL A 94 -3.53 8.71 -1.60
CA VAL A 94 -3.92 8.82 -0.19
C VAL A 94 -4.44 7.46 0.25
N MET A 95 -3.88 6.94 1.33
CA MET A 95 -4.18 5.59 1.79
C MET A 95 -4.30 5.51 3.32
N GLU A 96 -4.76 4.39 3.80
CA GLU A 96 -4.80 4.04 5.21
C GLU A 96 -3.41 4.21 5.83
N LEU A 97 -3.31 4.99 6.91
CA LEU A 97 -2.15 4.97 7.77
C LEU A 97 -2.24 3.73 8.66
N VAL A 98 -1.38 2.75 8.41
CA VAL A 98 -1.39 1.49 9.15
C VAL A 98 -0.54 1.64 10.41
N ASP A 99 -1.18 1.52 11.58
CA ASP A 99 -0.48 1.47 12.85
C ASP A 99 0.05 0.06 13.12
N GLY A 100 1.34 -0.07 13.35
CA GLY A 100 1.98 -1.35 13.55
C GLY A 100 3.49 -1.31 13.40
N ARG A 101 4.10 -2.50 13.39
CA ARG A 101 5.54 -2.65 13.15
C ARG A 101 5.78 -3.27 11.78
N ASN A 102 6.68 -2.69 11.01
CA ASN A 102 7.12 -3.26 9.74
C ASN A 102 7.80 -4.63 9.97
N LEU A 103 7.49 -5.61 9.12
CA LEU A 103 8.03 -6.97 9.27
C LEU A 103 9.55 -6.99 9.08
N ALA A 104 10.12 -6.16 8.17
CA ALA A 104 11.57 -6.08 8.02
C ALA A 104 12.23 -5.62 9.32
N ASP A 105 11.70 -4.59 9.97
CA ASP A 105 12.19 -4.12 11.26
C ASP A 105 12.02 -5.17 12.36
N ARG A 106 10.92 -5.93 12.33
CA ARG A 106 10.70 -7.03 13.28
C ARG A 106 11.75 -8.14 13.12
N LEU A 107 12.10 -8.47 11.87
CA LEU A 107 13.08 -9.51 11.56
C LEU A 107 14.52 -9.15 11.93
N THR A 108 14.86 -7.87 12.11
CA THR A 108 16.18 -7.47 12.65
C THR A 108 16.43 -8.05 14.06
N SER A 109 15.37 -8.36 14.79
CA SER A 109 15.44 -8.99 16.14
C SER A 109 15.49 -10.53 16.07
N GLY A 110 15.58 -11.10 14.87
CA GLY A 110 15.59 -12.56 14.63
C GLY A 110 14.29 -13.09 14.05
N PRO A 111 14.24 -14.40 13.72
CA PRO A 111 13.10 -15.04 13.11
C PRO A 111 11.84 -14.97 13.99
N LEU A 112 10.69 -15.14 13.38
CA LEU A 112 9.43 -15.27 14.10
C LEU A 112 9.28 -16.69 14.69
N PRO A 113 8.60 -16.84 15.83
CA PRO A 113 8.08 -18.14 16.21
C PRO A 113 7.22 -18.70 15.08
N TRP A 114 7.39 -20.00 14.74
CA TRP A 114 6.71 -20.57 13.58
C TRP A 114 5.19 -20.38 13.55
N PRO A 115 4.45 -20.43 14.69
CA PRO A 115 3.01 -20.18 14.67
C PRO A 115 2.63 -18.75 14.25
N GLU A 116 3.48 -17.78 14.64
CA GLU A 116 3.31 -16.38 14.27
C GLU A 116 3.63 -16.17 12.78
N ALA A 117 4.74 -16.75 12.30
CA ALA A 117 5.13 -16.69 10.89
C ALA A 117 4.06 -17.31 9.97
N VAL A 118 3.51 -18.46 10.34
CA VAL A 118 2.45 -19.15 9.58
C VAL A 118 1.17 -18.32 9.54
N ARG A 119 0.73 -17.76 10.68
CA ARG A 119 -0.45 -16.92 10.73
C ARG A 119 -0.29 -15.64 9.90
N MET A 120 0.85 -14.96 10.04
CA MET A 120 1.18 -13.79 9.23
C MET A 120 1.14 -14.12 7.73
N ALA A 121 1.78 -15.20 7.31
CA ALA A 121 1.84 -15.59 5.91
C ALA A 121 0.47 -16.03 5.35
N SER A 122 -0.40 -16.68 6.15
CA SER A 122 -1.78 -16.97 5.77
C SER A 122 -2.55 -15.69 5.46
N GLN A 123 -2.45 -14.68 6.32
CA GLN A 123 -3.11 -13.40 6.15
C GLN A 123 -2.60 -12.64 4.92
N VAL A 124 -1.28 -12.63 4.67
CA VAL A 124 -0.69 -12.08 3.44
C VAL A 124 -1.22 -12.83 2.22
N ALA A 125 -1.25 -14.17 2.25
CA ALA A 125 -1.80 -15.00 1.18
C ALA A 125 -3.26 -14.67 0.87
N ALA A 126 -4.09 -14.47 1.91
CA ALA A 126 -5.50 -14.06 1.77
C ALA A 126 -5.64 -12.70 1.05
N GLY A 127 -4.79 -11.73 1.42
CA GLY A 127 -4.72 -10.42 0.76
C GLY A 127 -4.33 -10.54 -0.71
N LEU A 128 -3.29 -11.31 -1.02
CA LEU A 128 -2.85 -11.60 -2.39
C LEU A 128 -3.95 -12.31 -3.19
N ALA A 129 -4.61 -13.31 -2.61
CA ALA A 129 -5.72 -14.01 -3.26
C ALA A 129 -6.88 -13.07 -3.63
N ALA A 130 -7.20 -12.11 -2.76
CA ALA A 130 -8.22 -11.10 -3.05
C ALA A 130 -7.83 -10.21 -4.23
N ALA A 131 -6.57 -9.77 -4.30
CA ALA A 131 -6.04 -8.97 -5.39
C ALA A 131 -6.01 -9.75 -6.72
N HIS A 132 -5.51 -10.99 -6.68
CA HIS A 132 -5.42 -11.86 -7.87
C HIS A 132 -6.79 -12.13 -8.52
N ARG A 133 -7.87 -12.29 -7.71
CA ARG A 133 -9.25 -12.41 -8.23
C ARG A 133 -9.71 -11.17 -8.99
N MET A 134 -9.13 -10.02 -8.71
CA MET A 134 -9.42 -8.76 -9.41
C MET A 134 -8.44 -8.48 -10.56
N GLY A 135 -7.53 -9.41 -10.86
CA GLY A 135 -6.50 -9.25 -11.89
C GLY A 135 -5.35 -8.33 -11.46
N VAL A 136 -5.22 -8.04 -10.16
CA VAL A 136 -4.13 -7.22 -9.62
C VAL A 136 -3.02 -8.13 -9.09
N VAL A 137 -1.78 -7.89 -9.55
CA VAL A 137 -0.57 -8.58 -9.10
C VAL A 137 0.28 -7.60 -8.31
N HIS A 138 0.79 -7.99 -7.15
CA HIS A 138 1.55 -7.10 -6.25
C HIS A 138 2.94 -6.76 -6.77
N ARG A 139 3.67 -7.74 -7.29
CA ARG A 139 5.01 -7.63 -7.91
C ARG A 139 6.19 -7.30 -6.98
N ASP A 140 5.95 -6.88 -5.74
CA ASP A 140 7.02 -6.53 -4.77
C ASP A 140 6.68 -7.02 -3.35
N VAL A 141 6.26 -8.29 -3.23
CA VAL A 141 6.03 -8.92 -1.92
C VAL A 141 7.36 -9.14 -1.23
N LYS A 142 7.54 -8.51 -0.06
CA LYS A 142 8.76 -8.56 0.76
C LYS A 142 8.46 -8.12 2.20
N PRO A 143 9.34 -8.38 3.18
CA PRO A 143 9.12 -7.94 4.56
C PRO A 143 8.85 -6.45 4.72
N GLY A 144 9.51 -5.58 3.94
CA GLY A 144 9.29 -4.13 3.97
C GLY A 144 7.89 -3.68 3.54
N ASN A 145 7.14 -4.54 2.85
CA ASN A 145 5.77 -4.27 2.41
C ASN A 145 4.72 -5.02 3.24
N VAL A 146 5.07 -5.49 4.45
CA VAL A 146 4.15 -6.13 5.38
C VAL A 146 4.20 -5.42 6.73
N MET A 147 3.04 -4.96 7.21
CA MET A 147 2.87 -4.40 8.56
C MET A 147 2.23 -5.44 9.48
N LEU A 148 2.83 -5.60 10.66
CA LEU A 148 2.27 -6.37 11.77
C LEU A 148 1.49 -5.42 12.67
N THR A 149 0.18 -5.60 12.74
CA THR A 149 -0.73 -4.79 13.53
C THR A 149 -1.35 -5.63 14.66
N GLU A 150 -2.07 -5.00 15.58
CA GLU A 150 -2.83 -5.70 16.62
C GLU A 150 -3.89 -6.64 16.05
N THR A 151 -4.45 -6.33 14.88
CA THR A 151 -5.50 -7.12 14.22
C THR A 151 -4.95 -8.13 13.21
N GLY A 152 -3.64 -8.20 13.01
CA GLY A 152 -2.96 -9.12 12.10
C GLY A 152 -2.05 -8.41 11.09
N ALA A 153 -1.61 -9.15 10.08
CA ALA A 153 -0.74 -8.63 9.04
C ALA A 153 -1.53 -7.86 7.97
N LYS A 154 -0.97 -6.76 7.49
CA LYS A 154 -1.45 -6.01 6.32
C LYS A 154 -0.36 -5.87 5.27
N VAL A 155 -0.71 -6.11 4.02
CA VAL A 155 0.16 -5.90 2.86
C VAL A 155 0.01 -4.45 2.40
N LEU A 156 1.15 -3.78 2.26
CA LEU A 156 1.26 -2.41 1.77
C LEU A 156 1.50 -2.41 0.27
N ASP A 157 1.26 -1.26 -0.39
CA ASP A 157 1.77 -0.94 -1.72
C ASP A 157 1.33 -1.84 -2.88
N PHE A 158 0.10 -2.35 -2.87
CA PHE A 158 -0.46 -3.07 -4.02
C PHE A 158 -0.48 -2.22 -5.30
N GLY A 159 -0.06 -2.81 -6.41
CA GLY A 159 -0.19 -2.24 -7.75
C GLY A 159 0.66 -1.01 -8.05
N ILE A 160 1.41 -0.48 -7.08
CA ILE A 160 2.27 0.69 -7.27
C ILE A 160 3.55 0.33 -8.03
N ALA A 161 3.86 -0.96 -8.16
CA ALA A 161 5.00 -1.43 -8.96
C ALA A 161 4.86 -1.13 -10.47
N ALA A 162 3.65 -0.88 -10.97
CA ALA A 162 3.44 -0.43 -12.35
C ALA A 162 3.98 0.99 -12.59
N PHE A 163 4.00 1.85 -11.57
CA PHE A 163 4.66 3.16 -11.63
C PHE A 163 6.19 3.07 -11.72
N ARG A 164 6.74 1.87 -11.56
CA ARG A 164 8.19 1.65 -11.51
C ARG A 164 8.80 1.26 -12.87
N GLY A 165 8.13 1.59 -13.97
CA GLY A 165 8.64 1.35 -15.32
C GLY A 165 8.77 -0.14 -15.68
N SER A 166 8.21 -0.51 -16.81
CA SER A 166 8.60 -1.72 -17.52
C SER A 166 10.01 -1.49 -18.04
N ARG A 167 10.82 -2.54 -18.09
CA ARG A 167 12.16 -2.53 -18.71
C ARG A 167 12.07 -1.87 -20.09
N PRO A 168 12.80 -0.78 -20.39
CA PRO A 168 12.96 -0.35 -21.76
C PRO A 168 13.65 -1.49 -22.53
N GLU A 169 13.17 -1.80 -23.72
CA GLU A 169 13.89 -2.65 -24.66
C GLU A 169 15.19 -1.93 -25.01
N GLY A 170 16.30 -2.38 -24.45
CA GLY A 170 17.63 -1.82 -24.72
C GLY A 170 18.52 -1.80 -23.47
N ASP A 171 19.80 -2.07 -23.64
CA ASP A 171 20.85 -2.19 -22.63
C ASP A 171 20.66 -1.31 -21.38
N GLY A 172 20.40 -1.95 -20.21
CA GLY A 172 20.44 -1.30 -18.91
C GLY A 172 19.10 -1.05 -18.21
N GLY A 173 17.99 -1.66 -18.63
CA GLY A 173 16.68 -1.49 -17.99
C GLY A 173 16.67 -1.86 -16.50
N TRP A 174 16.18 -0.95 -15.66
CA TRP A 174 16.13 -1.10 -14.20
C TRP A 174 15.09 -2.15 -13.80
N LEU A 175 15.56 -3.33 -13.37
CA LEU A 175 14.72 -4.29 -12.65
C LEU A 175 14.38 -3.70 -11.29
N VAL A 176 13.11 -3.44 -11.06
CA VAL A 176 12.63 -2.84 -9.81
C VAL A 176 12.16 -3.92 -8.84
N GLY A 177 12.53 -3.80 -7.60
CA GLY A 177 12.17 -4.73 -6.54
C GLY A 177 13.36 -5.15 -5.70
N THR A 178 13.16 -6.16 -4.85
CA THR A 178 14.22 -6.71 -4.00
C THR A 178 14.64 -8.08 -4.55
N PRO A 179 15.85 -8.23 -5.09
CA PRO A 179 16.28 -9.44 -5.81
C PRO A 179 16.07 -10.74 -5.04
N ALA A 180 16.25 -10.74 -3.72
CA ALA A 180 16.14 -11.92 -2.87
C ALA A 180 14.75 -12.58 -2.85
N TYR A 181 13.69 -11.85 -3.26
CA TYR A 181 12.30 -12.35 -3.31
C TYR A 181 11.79 -12.49 -4.74
N ALA A 182 12.61 -12.17 -5.73
CA ALA A 182 12.20 -12.20 -7.13
C ALA A 182 12.06 -13.64 -7.63
N ALA A 183 10.91 -13.93 -8.24
CA ALA A 183 10.69 -15.19 -8.93
C ALA A 183 11.55 -15.29 -10.22
N PRO A 184 11.97 -16.50 -10.65
CA PRO A 184 12.81 -16.66 -11.84
C PRO A 184 12.25 -15.99 -13.09
N GLU A 185 10.94 -16.13 -13.34
CA GLU A 185 10.25 -15.57 -14.50
C GLU A 185 10.20 -14.03 -14.51
N ARG A 186 10.47 -13.38 -13.37
CA ARG A 186 10.57 -11.90 -13.32
C ARG A 186 11.85 -11.36 -13.94
N LEU A 187 12.82 -12.21 -14.15
CA LEU A 187 14.05 -11.89 -14.89
C LEU A 187 13.80 -11.84 -16.39
N ASP A 188 12.70 -12.46 -16.85
CA ASP A 188 12.25 -12.44 -18.22
C ASP A 188 11.25 -11.27 -18.46
N SER A 189 11.16 -10.77 -19.69
CA SER A 189 10.25 -9.66 -20.05
C SER A 189 8.80 -10.12 -20.23
N GLY A 190 8.27 -10.93 -19.33
CA GLY A 190 6.91 -11.46 -19.39
C GLY A 190 5.85 -10.55 -18.73
N PRO A 191 4.55 -10.77 -19.03
CA PRO A 191 3.47 -10.09 -18.34
C PRO A 191 3.46 -10.46 -16.84
N PRO A 192 2.89 -9.61 -15.97
CA PRO A 192 2.78 -9.91 -14.55
C PRO A 192 1.99 -11.20 -14.32
N ASP A 193 2.55 -12.13 -13.54
CA ASP A 193 1.93 -13.40 -13.20
C ASP A 193 1.67 -13.46 -11.67
N PRO A 194 0.44 -13.78 -11.22
CA PRO A 194 0.13 -14.04 -9.81
C PRO A 194 1.05 -15.07 -9.14
N ALA A 195 1.59 -16.02 -9.89
CA ALA A 195 2.53 -17.02 -9.38
C ALA A 195 3.85 -16.40 -8.89
N ALA A 196 4.26 -15.24 -9.43
CA ALA A 196 5.43 -14.52 -8.95
C ALA A 196 5.23 -14.00 -7.52
N ASP A 197 4.03 -13.52 -7.17
CA ASP A 197 3.71 -13.10 -5.79
C ASP A 197 3.73 -14.29 -4.83
N VAL A 198 3.31 -15.49 -5.29
CA VAL A 198 3.34 -16.71 -4.49
C VAL A 198 4.78 -17.16 -4.21
N TYR A 199 5.67 -17.03 -5.21
CA TYR A 199 7.11 -17.28 -4.98
C TYR A 199 7.67 -16.31 -3.92
N ALA A 200 7.39 -15.03 -4.07
CA ALA A 200 7.85 -14.01 -3.14
C ALA A 200 7.28 -14.22 -1.72
N LEU A 201 6.03 -14.64 -1.59
CA LEU A 201 5.42 -15.05 -0.32
C LEU A 201 6.15 -16.28 0.27
N GLY A 202 6.51 -17.26 -0.54
CA GLY A 202 7.32 -18.40 -0.11
C GLY A 202 8.68 -17.98 0.44
N ALA A 203 9.36 -17.04 -0.24
CA ALA A 203 10.63 -16.47 0.20
C ALA A 203 10.48 -15.65 1.50
N LEU A 204 9.42 -14.86 1.63
CA LEU A 204 9.09 -14.11 2.82
C LEU A 204 8.83 -15.03 4.03
N LEU A 205 8.02 -16.08 3.84
CA LEU A 205 7.74 -17.06 4.91
C LEU A 205 9.00 -17.83 5.31
N TYR A 206 9.82 -18.21 4.32
CA TYR A 206 11.10 -18.85 4.59
C TYR A 206 12.00 -17.96 5.47
N GLU A 207 12.12 -16.68 5.12
CA GLU A 207 12.91 -15.73 5.93
C GLU A 207 12.29 -15.50 7.31
N ALA A 208 10.97 -15.33 7.39
CA ALA A 208 10.30 -15.18 8.67
C ALA A 208 10.56 -16.36 9.63
N LEU A 209 10.69 -17.58 9.08
CA LEU A 209 10.98 -18.80 9.83
C LEU A 209 12.47 -18.99 10.18
N THR A 210 13.37 -18.55 9.32
CA THR A 210 14.83 -18.88 9.42
C THR A 210 15.71 -17.69 9.73
N GLY A 211 15.20 -16.45 9.60
CA GLY A 211 15.93 -15.20 9.74
C GLY A 211 16.74 -14.80 8.52
N ARG A 212 16.62 -15.50 7.39
CA ARG A 212 17.31 -15.18 6.14
C ARG A 212 16.51 -15.65 4.92
N PRO A 213 16.59 -14.96 3.77
CA PRO A 213 15.90 -15.37 2.57
C PRO A 213 16.48 -16.69 2.02
N PRO A 214 15.70 -17.43 1.19
CA PRO A 214 16.15 -18.71 0.62
C PRO A 214 17.33 -18.55 -0.34
N LEU A 215 17.42 -17.42 -1.03
CA LEU A 215 18.54 -17.00 -1.86
C LEU A 215 19.17 -15.75 -1.25
N ALA A 216 20.42 -15.87 -0.80
CA ALA A 216 21.16 -14.74 -0.21
C ALA A 216 21.80 -13.91 -1.35
N VAL A 217 20.99 -13.14 -2.06
CA VAL A 217 21.40 -12.28 -3.17
C VAL A 217 21.03 -10.82 -2.87
N VAL A 218 21.85 -9.90 -3.34
CA VAL A 218 21.68 -8.45 -3.11
C VAL A 218 21.43 -7.73 -4.43
N THR A 219 22.03 -8.19 -5.52
CA THR A 219 21.92 -7.59 -6.84
C THR A 219 21.07 -8.43 -7.78
N TRP A 220 20.59 -7.83 -8.86
CA TRP A 220 19.83 -8.54 -9.88
C TRP A 220 20.70 -9.55 -10.65
N ASP A 221 21.96 -9.22 -10.91
CA ASP A 221 22.90 -10.13 -11.54
C ASP A 221 23.14 -11.38 -10.69
N GLU A 222 23.27 -11.21 -9.36
CA GLU A 222 23.38 -12.32 -8.43
C GLU A 222 22.10 -13.18 -8.42
N ALA A 223 20.91 -12.54 -8.51
CA ALA A 223 19.64 -13.27 -8.57
C ALA A 223 19.52 -14.07 -9.86
N GLU A 224 19.87 -13.48 -11.00
CA GLU A 224 19.90 -14.15 -12.29
C GLU A 224 20.86 -15.34 -12.25
N ASP A 225 22.07 -15.14 -11.75
CA ASP A 225 23.07 -16.20 -11.59
C ASP A 225 22.61 -17.31 -10.62
N ALA A 226 21.97 -16.95 -9.50
CA ALA A 226 21.43 -17.92 -8.57
C ALA A 226 20.31 -18.74 -9.21
N HIS A 227 19.38 -18.11 -9.91
CA HIS A 227 18.32 -18.80 -10.63
C HIS A 227 18.87 -19.66 -11.78
N ARG A 228 19.90 -19.21 -12.50
CA ARG A 228 20.55 -20.01 -13.57
C ARG A 228 21.22 -21.26 -12.99
N ARG A 229 21.94 -21.14 -11.88
CA ARG A 229 22.58 -22.25 -11.19
C ARG A 229 21.58 -23.21 -10.55
N ALA A 230 20.38 -22.77 -10.31
CA ALA A 230 19.28 -23.57 -9.75
C ALA A 230 19.65 -24.36 -8.48
N PRO A 231 20.20 -23.72 -7.44
CA PRO A 231 20.53 -24.42 -6.22
C PRO A 231 19.28 -25.07 -5.60
N SER A 232 19.44 -26.24 -5.02
CA SER A 232 18.37 -26.83 -4.21
C SER A 232 18.14 -25.95 -2.98
N ILE A 233 16.92 -25.44 -2.79
CA ILE A 233 16.57 -24.70 -1.59
C ILE A 233 16.52 -25.66 -0.40
N THR A 234 17.32 -25.37 0.62
CA THR A 234 17.34 -26.17 1.85
C THR A 234 15.99 -26.01 2.57
N PRO A 235 15.32 -27.11 2.94
CA PRO A 235 14.09 -27.00 3.73
C PRO A 235 14.29 -26.23 5.05
N PRO A 236 13.35 -25.39 5.48
CA PRO A 236 13.46 -24.70 6.75
C PRO A 236 13.48 -25.70 7.92
N ALA A 237 14.58 -25.70 8.70
CA ALA A 237 14.76 -26.57 9.85
C ALA A 237 14.41 -25.84 11.14
N VAL A 238 13.10 -25.73 11.44
CA VAL A 238 12.58 -25.05 12.62
C VAL A 238 11.93 -26.07 13.56
N PRO A 239 12.31 -26.13 14.84
CA PRO A 239 11.74 -27.06 15.80
C PRO A 239 10.22 -26.94 15.90
N GLY A 240 9.51 -28.05 15.77
CA GLY A 240 8.04 -28.08 15.88
C GLY A 240 7.29 -27.58 14.64
N LEU A 241 7.97 -27.15 13.60
CA LEU A 241 7.31 -26.76 12.35
C LEU A 241 6.68 -27.98 11.67
N PRO A 242 5.37 -27.96 11.35
CA PRO A 242 4.72 -29.07 10.65
C PRO A 242 5.35 -29.34 9.28
N SER A 243 5.54 -30.62 8.93
CA SER A 243 6.10 -31.02 7.63
C SER A 243 5.26 -30.53 6.45
N ALA A 244 3.94 -30.39 6.62
CA ALA A 244 3.04 -29.82 5.62
C ALA A 244 3.41 -28.36 5.29
N VAL A 245 3.79 -27.57 6.29
CA VAL A 245 4.24 -26.17 6.09
C VAL A 245 5.57 -26.15 5.36
N VAL A 246 6.52 -27.02 5.73
CA VAL A 246 7.79 -27.15 5.02
C VAL A 246 7.56 -27.48 3.53
N ALA A 247 6.69 -28.46 3.24
CA ALA A 247 6.36 -28.84 1.87
C ALA A 247 5.69 -27.67 1.10
N LEU A 248 4.80 -26.93 1.75
CA LEU A 248 4.13 -25.77 1.15
C LEU A 248 5.10 -24.64 0.81
N VAL A 249 6.04 -24.31 1.72
CA VAL A 249 7.10 -23.31 1.47
C VAL A 249 7.90 -23.71 0.22
N LEU A 250 8.32 -24.97 0.12
CA LEU A 250 9.08 -25.47 -1.03
C LEU A 250 8.24 -25.47 -2.32
N ALA A 251 6.94 -25.76 -2.23
CA ALA A 251 6.03 -25.66 -3.37
C ALA A 251 5.88 -24.23 -3.88
N CYS A 252 5.73 -23.23 -2.98
CA CYS A 252 5.73 -21.84 -3.35
C CYS A 252 7.03 -21.41 -4.05
N LEU A 253 8.17 -21.94 -3.62
CA LEU A 253 9.50 -21.66 -4.16
C LEU A 253 9.86 -22.51 -5.41
N SER A 254 8.87 -23.22 -5.99
CA SER A 254 9.08 -23.94 -7.26
C SER A 254 9.55 -22.96 -8.35
N ARG A 255 10.53 -23.39 -9.14
CA ARG A 255 11.00 -22.61 -10.30
C ARG A 255 9.94 -22.51 -11.40
N ASP A 256 9.18 -23.58 -11.59
CA ASP A 256 8.08 -23.63 -12.54
C ASP A 256 6.85 -22.94 -11.94
N PRO A 257 6.41 -21.79 -12.49
CA PRO A 257 5.22 -21.08 -11.99
C PRO A 257 3.97 -21.95 -11.97
N GLY A 258 3.82 -22.86 -12.94
CA GLY A 258 2.67 -23.76 -13.04
C GLY A 258 2.60 -24.83 -11.93
N ARG A 259 3.69 -25.04 -11.18
CA ARG A 259 3.74 -25.96 -10.03
C ARG A 259 3.49 -25.27 -8.69
N ARG A 260 3.43 -23.95 -8.66
CA ARG A 260 3.14 -23.20 -7.43
C ARG A 260 1.64 -23.27 -7.12
N PRO A 261 1.26 -23.40 -5.85
CA PRO A 261 -0.14 -23.28 -5.45
C PRO A 261 -0.65 -21.86 -5.72
N ARG A 262 -1.97 -21.69 -5.83
CA ARG A 262 -2.56 -20.34 -5.86
C ARG A 262 -2.51 -19.72 -4.47
N ALA A 263 -2.51 -18.40 -4.38
CA ALA A 263 -2.47 -17.68 -3.10
C ALA A 263 -3.62 -18.09 -2.16
N GLN A 264 -4.80 -18.38 -2.70
CA GLN A 264 -5.94 -18.90 -1.93
C GLN A 264 -5.62 -20.24 -1.27
N ASP A 265 -5.04 -21.18 -2.05
CA ASP A 265 -4.70 -22.51 -1.57
C ASP A 265 -3.61 -22.45 -0.49
N VAL A 266 -2.66 -21.48 -0.62
CA VAL A 266 -1.63 -21.21 0.40
C VAL A 266 -2.26 -20.71 1.69
N SER A 267 -3.19 -19.74 1.60
CA SER A 267 -3.89 -19.20 2.78
C SER A 267 -4.61 -20.30 3.55
N GLU A 268 -5.42 -21.10 2.87
CA GLU A 268 -6.20 -22.20 3.47
C GLU A 268 -5.31 -23.26 4.12
N ALA A 269 -4.20 -23.64 3.45
CA ALA A 269 -3.27 -24.61 3.98
C ALA A 269 -2.53 -24.10 5.24
N LEU A 270 -2.13 -22.84 5.25
CA LEU A 270 -1.48 -22.23 6.40
C LEU A 270 -2.45 -22.04 7.57
N ASP A 271 -3.69 -21.62 7.32
CA ASP A 271 -4.72 -21.50 8.36
C ASP A 271 -4.98 -22.85 9.04
N SER A 272 -5.05 -23.90 8.24
CA SER A 272 -5.24 -25.27 8.74
C SER A 272 -4.06 -25.77 9.57
N ALA A 273 -2.85 -25.30 9.30
CA ALA A 273 -1.62 -25.66 10.00
C ALA A 273 -1.34 -24.79 11.24
N ALA A 274 -1.93 -23.59 11.30
CA ALA A 274 -1.74 -22.70 12.42
C ALA A 274 -2.36 -23.29 13.70
N PRO A 275 -1.65 -23.31 14.84
CA PRO A 275 -2.27 -23.70 16.09
C PRO A 275 -3.39 -22.73 16.44
N ALA A 276 -4.48 -23.26 17.01
CA ALA A 276 -5.55 -22.41 17.52
C ALA A 276 -4.96 -21.32 18.43
N PRO A 277 -5.44 -20.07 18.34
CA PRO A 277 -4.97 -19.01 19.22
C PRO A 277 -5.14 -19.50 20.66
N ALA A 278 -4.04 -19.48 21.43
CA ALA A 278 -4.11 -19.79 22.86
C ALA A 278 -5.16 -18.84 23.45
N LEU A 279 -6.26 -19.41 23.95
CA LEU A 279 -7.24 -18.64 24.68
C LEU A 279 -6.47 -17.88 25.76
N ALA A 280 -6.51 -16.55 25.69
CA ALA A 280 -5.95 -15.72 26.75
C ALA A 280 -6.51 -16.27 28.07
N PRO A 281 -5.67 -16.49 29.12
CA PRO A 281 -6.18 -16.98 30.38
C PRO A 281 -7.30 -16.04 30.80
N SER A 282 -8.49 -16.63 31.02
CA SER A 282 -9.65 -15.87 31.49
C SER A 282 -9.20 -15.02 32.68
N PRO A 283 -9.51 -13.72 32.70
CA PRO A 283 -9.17 -12.92 33.87
C PRO A 283 -9.73 -13.62 35.12
N PRO A 284 -8.95 -13.67 36.19
CA PRO A 284 -9.43 -14.32 37.42
C PRO A 284 -10.79 -13.70 37.78
N PRO A 285 -11.75 -14.51 38.28
CA PRO A 285 -13.05 -14.01 38.63
C PRO A 285 -12.87 -12.82 39.58
N ALA A 286 -13.46 -11.68 39.21
CA ALA A 286 -13.39 -10.47 39.99
C ALA A 286 -13.84 -10.83 41.41
N THR A 287 -12.88 -10.82 42.34
CA THR A 287 -13.19 -11.00 43.76
C THR A 287 -14.15 -9.87 44.14
N SER A 288 -15.40 -10.23 44.35
CA SER A 288 -16.41 -9.27 44.75
C SER A 288 -15.97 -8.68 46.11
N VAL A 289 -15.34 -7.54 46.06
CA VAL A 289 -15.06 -6.74 47.24
C VAL A 289 -16.44 -6.24 47.70
N ARG A 290 -16.94 -6.92 48.72
CA ARG A 290 -18.13 -6.50 49.45
C ARG A 290 -17.91 -5.06 49.95
N PRO A 291 -18.75 -4.08 49.59
CA PRO A 291 -18.56 -2.74 50.11
C PRO A 291 -18.67 -2.79 51.64
N SER A 292 -17.59 -2.49 52.33
CA SER A 292 -17.58 -2.27 53.76
C SER A 292 -18.53 -1.11 54.08
N ARG A 293 -19.53 -1.37 54.93
CA ARG A 293 -20.43 -0.32 55.44
C ARG A 293 -19.58 0.74 56.12
N SER A 294 -19.52 1.95 55.55
CA SER A 294 -19.04 3.15 56.22
C SER A 294 -19.97 3.46 57.43
N PRO A 295 -19.40 3.82 58.57
CA PRO A 295 -20.21 4.26 59.70
C PRO A 295 -20.87 5.60 59.39
N ALA A 296 -22.12 5.72 59.80
CA ALA A 296 -22.97 6.90 59.66
C ALA A 296 -22.29 8.14 60.24
N ARG A 297 -22.17 9.20 59.43
CA ARG A 297 -21.75 10.54 59.85
C ARG A 297 -22.94 11.22 60.55
N PRO A 298 -22.75 11.90 61.72
CA PRO A 298 -23.83 12.66 62.36
C PRO A 298 -24.22 13.88 61.56
N ALA A 299 -25.51 14.18 61.55
CA ALA A 299 -26.12 15.34 60.88
C ALA A 299 -25.57 16.64 61.47
N THR A 300 -24.99 17.46 60.61
CA THR A 300 -24.64 18.86 60.91
C THR A 300 -25.66 19.76 60.28
N CYS A 301 -26.19 20.72 61.11
CA CYS A 301 -27.17 21.74 60.81
C CYS A 301 -26.86 22.55 59.53
N ALA A 302 -27.93 22.86 58.80
CA ALA A 302 -27.92 23.76 57.67
C ALA A 302 -27.81 25.24 58.16
N PRO A 303 -27.05 26.11 57.46
CA PRO A 303 -27.09 27.55 57.68
C PRO A 303 -28.32 28.21 57.01
N PRO A 304 -28.78 29.38 57.50
CA PRO A 304 -29.98 30.06 57.00
C PRO A 304 -29.74 30.76 55.65
N PRO A 305 -30.83 31.10 54.90
CA PRO A 305 -30.73 31.71 53.59
C PRO A 305 -30.39 33.25 53.69
N ALA A 306 -29.55 33.74 52.77
CA ALA A 306 -29.20 35.11 52.60
C ALA A 306 -30.34 35.91 51.90
N PRO A 307 -30.50 37.23 52.14
CA PRO A 307 -31.59 38.06 51.63
C PRO A 307 -31.43 38.42 50.15
N GLY A 308 -32.58 38.57 49.50
CA GLY A 308 -32.74 38.83 48.08
C GLY A 308 -32.21 40.17 47.59
N THR A 309 -31.79 40.20 46.38
CA THR A 309 -31.47 41.42 45.57
C THR A 309 -32.55 41.60 44.49
N PRO A 310 -32.95 42.87 44.19
CA PRO A 310 -34.15 43.13 43.39
C PRO A 310 -33.96 43.02 41.89
N ALA A 311 -35.08 42.78 41.24
CA ALA A 311 -35.25 42.68 39.80
C ALA A 311 -34.85 43.97 39.03
N ALA A 312 -34.11 43.80 37.94
CA ALA A 312 -33.93 44.82 36.91
C ALA A 312 -34.71 44.41 35.66
N SER A 313 -35.48 45.36 35.16
CA SER A 313 -36.38 45.30 34.02
C SER A 313 -35.62 45.19 32.66
N PRO A 314 -36.29 44.80 31.58
CA PRO A 314 -35.66 44.42 30.32
C PRO A 314 -35.43 45.61 29.41
N GLU A 315 -34.22 45.79 28.89
CA GLU A 315 -33.91 46.71 27.80
C GLU A 315 -33.68 46.01 26.46
N HIS A 316 -34.40 46.52 25.52
CA HIS A 316 -34.32 46.48 24.07
C HIS A 316 -33.23 45.67 23.35
N ARG A 317 -33.70 44.68 22.62
CA ARG A 317 -33.03 43.96 21.56
C ARG A 317 -33.13 44.73 20.23
N PRO A 318 -32.06 45.11 19.54
CA PRO A 318 -32.16 45.55 18.16
C PRO A 318 -32.17 44.33 17.21
N THR A 319 -33.10 44.37 16.26
CA THR A 319 -33.27 43.43 15.16
C THR A 319 -32.13 43.55 14.14
N PRO A 320 -31.57 42.44 13.59
CA PRO A 320 -30.64 42.52 12.50
C PRO A 320 -31.35 42.73 11.15
N ARG A 321 -30.82 43.69 10.40
CA ARG A 321 -31.18 44.03 9.02
C ARG A 321 -30.74 42.94 8.05
N PRO A 322 -31.51 42.62 6.98
CA PRO A 322 -31.12 41.61 6.02
C PRO A 322 -29.99 42.09 5.10
N ALA A 323 -28.97 41.27 4.93
CA ALA A 323 -27.86 41.45 4.00
C ALA A 323 -28.34 41.30 2.55
N ARG A 324 -27.95 42.28 1.71
CA ARG A 324 -28.17 42.31 0.28
C ARG A 324 -27.36 41.18 -0.40
N ARG A 325 -28.01 40.38 -1.27
CA ARG A 325 -27.39 39.46 -2.20
C ARG A 325 -26.59 40.24 -3.25
N PRO A 326 -25.36 39.83 -3.61
CA PRO A 326 -24.72 40.31 -4.82
C PRO A 326 -25.26 39.59 -6.05
N SER A 327 -25.50 40.40 -7.08
CA SER A 327 -26.02 39.99 -8.38
C SER A 327 -25.00 39.18 -9.19
N ALA A 328 -25.44 38.11 -9.82
CA ALA A 328 -24.67 37.33 -10.76
C ALA A 328 -24.34 38.10 -12.05
N PRO A 329 -23.14 37.93 -12.64
CA PRO A 329 -22.85 38.45 -13.97
C PRO A 329 -23.48 37.58 -15.07
N ARG A 330 -24.05 38.26 -16.08
CA ARG A 330 -24.64 37.65 -17.29
C ARG A 330 -23.56 37.12 -18.22
N PRO A 331 -23.86 36.03 -18.98
CA PRO A 331 -22.93 35.48 -19.98
C PRO A 331 -22.86 36.37 -21.22
N ARG A 332 -21.66 36.62 -21.71
CA ARG A 332 -21.40 37.26 -23.02
C ARG A 332 -21.49 36.24 -24.14
N SER A 333 -22.19 36.64 -25.18
CA SER A 333 -22.49 35.95 -26.39
C SER A 333 -21.27 35.41 -27.13
N ALA A 334 -21.46 34.22 -27.67
CA ALA A 334 -20.62 33.58 -28.66
C ALA A 334 -20.58 34.38 -29.98
N ALA A 335 -19.38 34.57 -30.51
CA ALA A 335 -19.18 34.96 -31.89
C ALA A 335 -18.69 33.73 -32.70
N LEU A 336 -19.53 33.34 -33.65
CA LEU A 336 -19.22 32.36 -34.70
C LEU A 336 -18.05 32.87 -35.56
N CYS A 337 -17.04 32.01 -35.79
CA CYS A 337 -16.23 32.09 -36.98
C CYS A 337 -16.23 30.74 -37.68
N ARG A 338 -16.58 30.77 -38.95
CA ARG A 338 -16.66 29.66 -39.89
C ARG A 338 -15.30 29.36 -40.56
N PRO A 339 -15.15 28.19 -41.24
CA PRO A 339 -13.84 27.59 -41.55
C PRO A 339 -13.28 28.05 -42.91
N GLY A 340 -11.95 28.12 -42.98
CA GLY A 340 -11.19 28.41 -44.18
C GLY A 340 -10.29 27.26 -44.56
N VAL A 341 -10.63 26.61 -45.65
CA VAL A 341 -9.84 26.14 -46.80
C VAL A 341 -8.60 25.26 -46.54
N ALA A 342 -8.72 24.07 -47.07
CA ALA A 342 -7.69 23.07 -47.31
C ALA A 342 -6.54 23.56 -48.20
N HIS A 343 -5.30 23.23 -47.82
CA HIS A 343 -4.20 23.13 -48.76
C HIS A 343 -3.57 21.74 -48.71
N ARG A 344 -3.56 21.11 -49.89
CA ARG A 344 -3.01 19.80 -50.24
C ARG A 344 -1.53 19.96 -50.56
N PRO A 345 -0.63 19.03 -50.21
CA PRO A 345 0.77 19.06 -50.63
C PRO A 345 0.96 18.39 -51.98
N PRO A 346 1.99 18.75 -52.77
CA PRO A 346 2.35 18.03 -53.97
C PRO A 346 3.52 17.04 -53.76
N GLY A 347 3.33 15.83 -54.24
CA GLY A 347 4.20 15.14 -55.16
C GLY A 347 5.51 14.52 -54.65
N SER A 348 5.50 13.20 -54.57
CA SER A 348 6.71 12.37 -54.83
C SER A 348 7.22 12.53 -56.25
N PRO A 349 8.51 12.15 -56.52
CA PRO A 349 8.67 10.90 -57.26
C PRO A 349 9.90 10.05 -56.84
N ASN A 350 9.67 8.75 -56.76
CA ASN A 350 10.27 7.66 -57.56
C ASN A 350 11.78 7.58 -57.81
N ALA A 351 12.37 6.46 -57.47
CA ALA A 351 13.13 5.49 -58.29
C ALA A 351 14.10 4.73 -57.38
N ALA A 352 13.97 3.45 -57.17
CA ALA A 352 14.31 2.33 -58.05
C ALA A 352 15.76 1.87 -57.93
N ALA A 353 15.88 0.53 -57.82
CA ALA A 353 16.99 -0.38 -58.15
C ALA A 353 17.95 -0.79 -57.03
N ALA A 354 17.81 -2.01 -56.50
CA ALA A 354 18.38 -3.27 -56.97
C ALA A 354 19.84 -3.45 -56.56
N SER A 355 20.11 -4.49 -55.74
CA SER A 355 20.97 -5.64 -56.07
C SER A 355 21.34 -6.44 -54.81
N ALA A 356 21.03 -7.69 -54.81
CA ALA A 356 21.59 -8.72 -53.92
C ALA A 356 22.76 -9.43 -54.68
N PRO A 357 23.32 -10.51 -54.09
CA PRO A 357 24.65 -10.65 -53.47
C PRO A 357 25.64 -11.34 -54.48
N PRO A 358 26.80 -11.86 -54.17
CA PRO A 358 27.07 -13.05 -53.36
C PRO A 358 28.44 -13.10 -52.66
N SER A 359 28.63 -13.87 -51.68
CA SER A 359 29.52 -15.03 -51.45
C SER A 359 29.61 -15.34 -49.96
#